data_cc2792ae5f118e54dda207bc48aef174
#
_entry.id   cc2792ae5f118e54dda207bc48aef174
#
_cell.length_a   1.000
_cell.length_b   1.000
_cell.length_c   1.000
_cell.angle_alpha   90.00
_cell.angle_beta   90.00
_cell.angle_gamma   90.00
#
_symmetry.space_group_name_H-M   'P 1'
#
loop_
_entity.id
_entity.type
_entity.pdbx_description
1 polymer ?
#
loop_
_entity_poly.entity_id
_entity_poly.type
_entity_poly.pdbx_seq_one_letter_code
_entity_poly.pdbx_strand_id
1 'polypeptide(L)'
;MRDETKQRGAKFMIATLSNDIQVHPDLQVQQDFIKESGLNDLFYPESRIEEFATKNKISNVILAPKLAEHAQRNGVFLHGFENYRMGFGHWNENGHRLAGHLIAEKFCTEVH
;
A
#
# COMPACT_ATOMS: atom_id res chain seq x y z
N MET A 1 14.51 6.66 -15.52
CA MET A 1 14.78 6.85 -14.09
C MET A 1 15.61 5.72 -13.48
N ARG A 2 15.14 4.48 -13.57
CA ARG A 2 15.85 3.33 -13.01
C ARG A 2 17.26 3.15 -13.56
N ASP A 3 17.41 3.17 -14.89
CA ASP A 3 18.70 2.93 -15.53
C ASP A 3 19.70 4.03 -15.21
N GLU A 4 19.22 5.26 -15.16
CA GLU A 4 20.04 6.41 -14.76
C GLU A 4 20.51 6.27 -13.31
N THR A 5 19.64 5.81 -12.43
CA THR A 5 19.95 5.55 -11.03
C THR A 5 21.03 4.48 -10.90
N LYS A 6 20.92 3.41 -11.67
CA LYS A 6 21.90 2.32 -11.67
C LYS A 6 23.28 2.80 -12.15
N GLN A 7 23.30 3.63 -13.17
CA GLN A 7 24.55 4.17 -13.71
C GLN A 7 25.30 5.01 -12.68
N ARG A 8 24.58 5.60 -11.74
CA ARG A 8 25.17 6.41 -10.67
C ARG A 8 25.46 5.61 -9.40
N GLY A 9 25.30 4.28 -9.46
CA GLY A 9 25.56 3.43 -8.32
C GLY A 9 24.48 3.44 -7.24
N ALA A 10 23.36 4.10 -7.50
CA ALA A 10 22.22 4.13 -6.57
C ALA A 10 21.26 2.98 -6.84
N LYS A 11 20.48 2.61 -5.83
CA LYS A 11 19.45 1.59 -5.95
C LYS A 11 18.09 2.22 -6.17
N PHE A 12 17.21 1.51 -6.86
CA PHE A 12 15.89 1.99 -7.21
C PHE A 12 14.83 1.01 -6.68
N MET A 13 13.81 1.53 -6.01
CA MET A 13 12.72 0.71 -5.48
C MET A 13 11.39 1.42 -5.69
N ILE A 14 10.36 0.65 -6.04
CA ILE A 14 9.00 1.17 -6.19
C ILE A 14 8.20 0.80 -4.95
N ALA A 15 7.53 1.79 -4.36
CA ALA A 15 6.57 1.56 -3.30
C ALA A 15 5.20 2.05 -3.75
N THR A 16 4.18 1.19 -3.70
CA THR A 16 2.82 1.61 -4.02
C THR A 16 2.09 2.01 -2.76
N LEU A 17 1.36 3.09 -2.84
CA LEU A 17 0.57 3.60 -1.73
C LEU A 17 -0.84 3.01 -1.75
N SER A 18 -1.56 3.14 -0.66
CA SER A 18 -2.94 2.65 -0.56
C SER A 18 -3.96 3.75 -0.80
N ASN A 19 -5.14 3.36 -1.26
CA ASN A 19 -6.35 4.17 -1.17
C ASN A 19 -7.09 3.84 0.11
N ASP A 20 -7.91 4.76 0.57
CA ASP A 20 -8.62 4.60 1.84
C ASP A 20 -9.52 3.36 1.87
N ILE A 21 -10.27 3.12 0.79
CA ILE A 21 -11.18 1.97 0.73
C ILE A 21 -10.45 0.63 0.75
N GLN A 22 -9.23 0.58 0.21
CA GLN A 22 -8.45 -0.65 0.15
C GLN A 22 -8.04 -1.15 1.52
N VAL A 23 -7.90 -0.26 2.48
CA VAL A 23 -7.37 -0.59 3.81
C VAL A 23 -8.34 -0.22 4.93
N HIS A 24 -9.62 -0.13 4.62
CA HIS A 24 -10.64 0.14 5.62
C HIS A 24 -10.76 -1.04 6.58
N PRO A 25 -10.80 -0.80 7.90
CA PRO A 25 -10.87 -1.91 8.87
C PRO A 25 -12.21 -2.64 8.88
N ASP A 26 -13.27 -2.02 8.38
CA ASP A 26 -14.60 -2.64 8.32
C ASP A 26 -14.78 -3.33 6.97
N LEU A 27 -14.81 -4.67 6.99
CA LEU A 27 -14.99 -5.48 5.80
C LEU A 27 -16.31 -5.19 5.08
N GLN A 28 -17.36 -4.84 5.83
CA GLN A 28 -18.66 -4.55 5.23
C GLN A 28 -18.58 -3.33 4.33
N VAL A 29 -17.85 -2.30 4.74
CA VAL A 29 -17.65 -1.10 3.93
C VAL A 29 -16.96 -1.45 2.62
N GLN A 30 -15.94 -2.30 2.67
CA GLN A 30 -15.23 -2.75 1.46
C GLN A 30 -16.14 -3.56 0.55
N GLN A 31 -16.90 -4.49 1.12
CA GLN A 31 -17.81 -5.33 0.35
C GLN A 31 -18.89 -4.53 -0.34
N ASP A 32 -19.45 -3.54 0.34
CA ASP A 32 -20.45 -2.65 -0.23
C ASP A 32 -19.88 -1.86 -1.41
N PHE A 33 -18.64 -1.36 -1.27
CA PHE A 33 -17.96 -0.65 -2.34
C PHE A 33 -17.72 -1.56 -3.55
N ILE A 34 -17.25 -2.78 -3.33
CA ILE A 34 -17.02 -3.76 -4.41
C ILE A 34 -18.31 -4.03 -5.16
N LYS A 35 -19.40 -4.24 -4.42
CA LYS A 35 -20.70 -4.52 -5.00
C LYS A 35 -21.22 -3.35 -5.84
N GLU A 36 -21.12 -2.13 -5.33
CA GLU A 36 -21.59 -0.94 -6.01
C GLU A 36 -20.76 -0.59 -7.24
N SER A 37 -19.45 -0.78 -7.16
CA SER A 37 -18.53 -0.41 -8.25
C SER A 37 -18.39 -1.48 -9.32
N GLY A 38 -18.79 -2.73 -9.01
CA GLY A 38 -18.63 -3.85 -9.93
C GLY A 38 -17.21 -4.38 -10.05
N LEU A 39 -16.32 -3.97 -9.15
CA LEU A 39 -14.95 -4.46 -9.14
C LEU A 39 -14.88 -5.89 -8.60
N ASN A 40 -13.96 -6.67 -9.12
CA ASN A 40 -13.71 -8.02 -8.64
C ASN A 40 -12.60 -8.07 -7.59
N ASP A 41 -11.65 -7.14 -7.67
CA ASP A 41 -10.47 -7.14 -6.81
C ASP A 41 -10.02 -5.70 -6.53
N LEU A 42 -10.02 -5.31 -5.26
CA LEU A 42 -9.58 -3.98 -4.84
C LEU A 42 -8.09 -3.74 -5.07
N PHE A 43 -7.31 -4.81 -5.18
CA PHE A 43 -5.86 -4.72 -5.34
C PHE A 43 -5.39 -5.01 -6.76
N TYR A 44 -6.29 -4.94 -7.73
CA TYR A 44 -5.94 -5.20 -9.13
C TYR A 44 -4.82 -4.28 -9.64
N PRO A 45 -4.87 -2.95 -9.41
CA PRO A 45 -3.78 -2.09 -9.86
C PRO A 45 -2.44 -2.47 -9.23
N GLU A 46 -2.45 -2.82 -7.95
CA GLU A 46 -1.23 -3.22 -7.23
C GLU A 46 -0.66 -4.51 -7.78
N SER A 47 -1.51 -5.47 -8.10
CA SER A 47 -1.08 -6.74 -8.69
C SER A 47 -0.41 -6.50 -10.04
N ARG A 48 -0.93 -5.58 -10.84
CA ARG A 48 -0.34 -5.25 -12.14
C ARG A 48 1.02 -4.60 -12.00
N ILE A 49 1.15 -3.70 -11.03
CA ILE A 49 2.43 -3.02 -10.76
C ILE A 49 3.46 -4.01 -10.24
N GLU A 50 3.07 -4.90 -9.34
CA GLU A 50 3.95 -5.93 -8.79
C GLU A 50 4.45 -6.86 -9.89
N GLU A 51 3.54 -7.30 -10.77
CA GLU A 51 3.89 -8.15 -11.89
C GLU A 51 4.89 -7.46 -12.82
N PHE A 52 4.65 -6.21 -13.16
CA PHE A 52 5.55 -5.42 -13.99
C PHE A 52 6.93 -5.27 -13.33
N ALA A 53 6.95 -4.92 -12.05
CA ALA A 53 8.21 -4.71 -11.34
C ALA A 53 9.02 -6.01 -11.24
N THR A 54 8.36 -7.11 -10.91
CA THR A 54 9.00 -8.41 -10.81
C THR A 54 9.58 -8.85 -12.16
N LYS A 55 8.81 -8.68 -13.22
CA LYS A 55 9.24 -9.05 -14.58
C LYS A 55 10.47 -8.26 -15.02
N ASN A 56 10.56 -7.00 -14.58
CA ASN A 56 11.67 -6.12 -14.96
C ASN A 56 12.76 -6.06 -13.88
N LYS A 57 12.70 -6.93 -12.90
CA LYS A 57 13.69 -7.05 -11.82
C LYS A 57 13.84 -5.74 -11.03
N ILE A 58 12.72 -5.06 -10.78
CA ILE A 58 12.68 -3.85 -9.99
C ILE A 58 12.23 -4.21 -8.58
N SER A 59 13.02 -3.82 -7.58
CA SER A 59 12.62 -3.99 -6.18
C SER A 59 11.34 -3.23 -5.91
N ASN A 60 10.39 -3.85 -5.20
CA ASN A 60 9.11 -3.22 -4.96
C ASN A 60 8.55 -3.61 -3.60
N VAL A 61 7.73 -2.73 -3.06
CA VAL A 61 6.90 -3.02 -1.90
C VAL A 61 5.48 -2.56 -2.19
N ILE A 62 4.55 -3.51 -2.13
CA ILE A 62 3.14 -3.26 -2.40
C ILE A 62 2.45 -3.15 -1.03
N LEU A 63 2.12 -1.93 -0.64
CA LEU A 63 1.68 -1.64 0.71
C LEU A 63 0.21 -2.00 0.99
N ALA A 64 -0.68 -1.78 0.03
CA ALA A 64 -2.12 -1.86 0.28
C ALA A 64 -2.58 -3.19 0.90
N PRO A 65 -2.21 -4.37 0.37
CA PRO A 65 -2.66 -5.63 0.98
C PRO A 65 -2.17 -5.82 2.42
N LYS A 66 -0.94 -5.43 2.71
CA LYS A 66 -0.37 -5.56 4.06
C LYS A 66 -1.01 -4.57 5.03
N LEU A 67 -1.27 -3.37 4.58
CA LEU A 67 -1.98 -2.36 5.37
C LEU A 67 -3.41 -2.82 5.66
N ALA A 68 -4.09 -3.37 4.67
CA ALA A 68 -5.45 -3.90 4.83
C ALA A 68 -5.49 -5.02 5.87
N GLU A 69 -4.56 -5.97 5.78
CA GLU A 69 -4.48 -7.06 6.74
C GLU A 69 -4.31 -6.55 8.17
N HIS A 70 -3.40 -5.60 8.35
CA HIS A 70 -3.15 -5.02 9.68
C HIS A 70 -4.39 -4.29 10.21
N ALA A 71 -5.01 -3.47 9.37
CA ALA A 71 -6.19 -2.69 9.75
C ALA A 71 -7.34 -3.59 10.18
N GLN A 72 -7.59 -4.64 9.41
CA GLN A 72 -8.70 -5.57 9.68
C GLN A 72 -8.43 -6.45 10.89
N ARG A 73 -7.19 -6.92 11.04
CA ARG A 73 -6.82 -7.76 12.18
C ARG A 73 -6.91 -7.01 13.50
N ASN A 74 -6.50 -5.76 13.52
CA ASN A 74 -6.41 -4.96 14.74
C ASN A 74 -7.53 -3.95 14.92
N GLY A 75 -8.44 -3.85 13.94
CA GLY A 75 -9.56 -2.91 14.02
C GLY A 75 -9.13 -1.45 14.07
N VAL A 76 -8.07 -1.08 13.34
CA VAL A 76 -7.53 0.28 13.37
C VAL A 76 -7.69 0.97 12.03
N PHE A 77 -7.91 2.29 12.08
CA PHE A 77 -7.99 3.12 10.89
C PHE A 77 -6.60 3.62 10.51
N LEU A 78 -6.22 3.43 9.24
CA LEU A 78 -4.95 3.92 8.71
C LEU A 78 -5.12 5.19 7.88
N HIS A 79 -6.36 5.52 7.53
CA HIS A 79 -6.73 6.75 6.83
C HIS A 79 -7.74 7.54 7.66
N GLY A 80 -7.74 8.85 7.48
CA GLY A 80 -8.73 9.72 8.10
C GLY A 80 -8.32 10.23 9.47
N PHE A 81 -8.97 11.31 9.88
CA PHE A 81 -8.69 12.01 11.14
C PHE A 81 -9.96 12.17 11.94
N GLU A 82 -9.83 12.15 13.26
CA GLU A 82 -10.97 12.24 14.19
C GLU A 82 -11.82 13.51 13.98
N ASN A 83 -11.17 14.62 13.64
CA ASN A 83 -11.85 15.88 13.44
C ASN A 83 -12.49 16.03 12.06
N TYR A 84 -12.44 14.99 11.24
CA TYR A 84 -13.07 15.00 9.93
C TYR A 84 -13.84 13.70 9.70
N ARG A 85 -13.17 12.64 9.21
CA ARG A 85 -13.85 11.38 8.92
C ARG A 85 -12.85 10.23 8.96
N MET A 86 -12.97 9.37 9.97
CA MET A 86 -12.11 8.20 10.07
C MET A 86 -12.38 7.22 8.92
N GLY A 87 -11.31 6.65 8.39
CA GLY A 87 -11.40 5.68 7.30
C GLY A 87 -11.42 6.28 5.91
N PHE A 88 -11.36 7.60 5.78
CA PHE A 88 -11.45 8.28 4.48
C PHE A 88 -10.38 9.37 4.37
N GLY A 89 -9.85 9.53 3.16
CA GLY A 89 -8.87 10.56 2.87
C GLY A 89 -7.44 10.06 2.96
N HIS A 90 -6.55 10.90 3.46
CA HIS A 90 -5.13 10.59 3.53
C HIS A 90 -4.78 9.69 4.70
N TRP A 91 -3.58 9.09 4.64
CA TRP A 91 -3.04 8.35 5.78
C TRP A 91 -3.02 9.23 7.01
N ASN A 92 -3.41 8.65 8.13
CA ASN A 92 -3.23 9.27 9.44
C ASN A 92 -1.88 8.85 10.03
N GLU A 93 -1.66 9.18 11.30
CA GLU A 93 -0.41 8.83 11.98
C GLU A 93 -0.15 7.32 11.94
N ASN A 94 -1.18 6.51 12.17
CA ASN A 94 -1.05 5.06 12.14
C ASN A 94 -0.68 4.55 10.75
N GLY A 95 -1.29 5.13 9.71
CA GLY A 95 -1.00 4.78 8.32
C GLY A 95 0.44 5.10 7.96
N HIS A 96 0.90 6.30 8.29
CA HIS A 96 2.29 6.72 8.03
C HIS A 96 3.28 5.84 8.76
N ARG A 97 3.00 5.53 10.04
CA ARG A 97 3.91 4.71 10.85
C ARG A 97 4.06 3.31 10.27
N LEU A 98 2.95 2.66 9.94
CA LEU A 98 2.99 1.31 9.41
C LEU A 98 3.62 1.26 8.02
N ALA A 99 3.24 2.20 7.14
CA ALA A 99 3.82 2.26 5.80
C ALA A 99 5.33 2.48 5.86
N GLY A 100 5.78 3.40 6.71
CA GLY A 100 7.20 3.65 6.91
C GLY A 100 7.94 2.42 7.40
N HIS A 101 7.35 1.68 8.33
CA HIS A 101 7.93 0.44 8.85
C HIS A 101 8.08 -0.61 7.75
N LEU A 102 7.03 -0.81 6.95
CA LEU A 102 7.06 -1.80 5.86
C LEU A 102 8.08 -1.44 4.78
N ILE A 103 8.17 -0.16 4.43
CA ILE A 103 9.15 0.31 3.45
C ILE A 103 10.56 0.10 3.98
N ALA A 104 10.78 0.44 5.25
CA ALA A 104 12.10 0.28 5.88
C ALA A 104 12.52 -1.19 5.94
N GLU A 105 11.60 -2.09 6.27
CA GLU A 105 11.89 -3.53 6.28
C GLU A 105 12.32 -4.01 4.89
N LYS A 106 11.59 -3.61 3.86
CA LYS A 106 11.91 -3.99 2.49
C LYS A 106 13.25 -3.43 2.07
N PHE A 107 13.50 -2.16 2.39
CA PHE A 107 14.77 -1.51 2.07
C PHE A 107 15.94 -2.23 2.73
N CYS A 108 15.84 -2.56 4.01
CA CYS A 108 16.89 -3.28 4.72
C CYS A 108 17.17 -4.65 4.12
N THR A 109 16.11 -5.35 3.70
CA THR A 109 16.24 -6.66 3.05
C THR A 109 16.97 -6.55 1.72
N GLU A 110 16.67 -5.50 0.94
CA GLU A 110 17.23 -5.34 -0.41
C GLU A 110 18.69 -4.85 -0.41
N VAL A 111 19.11 -4.12 0.63
CA VAL A 111 20.48 -3.59 0.68
C VAL A 111 21.45 -4.48 1.46
N HIS A 112 20.94 -5.50 2.09
CA HIS A 112 21.73 -6.50 2.80
C HIS A 112 21.67 -7.84 2.10
#